data_ffe779f2fd1816749b3a386bd8b6ab0f
#
_entry.id   ffe779f2fd1816749b3a386bd8b6ab0f
#
_cell.length_a   1.000
_cell.length_b   1.000
_cell.length_c   1.000
_cell.angle_alpha   90.00
_cell.angle_beta   90.00
_cell.angle_gamma   90.00
#
_symmetry.space_group_name_H-M   'P 1'
#
loop_
_entity.id
_entity.type
_entity.pdbx_description
1 polymer ?
#
loop_
_entity_poly.entity_id
_entity_poly.type
_entity_poly.pdbx_seq_one_letter_code
_entity_poly.pdbx_strand_id
1 'polypeptide(L)'
;MTQFYLGVFTTEGKKVLVSIPDVEYVETFGDSFEEAFENAVDALAGSLAVGGANVKPKSSMNNLKKKYPKADIIPVPVDLKIVKSYEKNKRVNIVMSESLLKTIDEYKIKSSMNRSQLLSRSVVEFMEQNPVD
;
A
#
# COMPACT_ATOMS: atom_id res chain seq x y z
N MET A 1 8.25 -1.07 8.15
CA MET A 1 9.16 0.07 8.00
C MET A 1 8.49 1.18 7.22
N THR A 2 8.49 2.37 7.76
CA THR A 2 7.82 3.52 7.14
C THR A 2 8.83 4.33 6.34
N GLN A 3 8.47 4.65 5.09
CA GLN A 3 9.21 5.59 4.26
C GLN A 3 8.37 6.84 4.04
N PHE A 4 9.03 7.95 3.74
CA PHE A 4 8.36 9.22 3.47
C PHE A 4 8.71 9.71 2.06
N TYR A 5 7.70 10.13 1.33
CA TYR A 5 7.84 10.76 0.02
C TYR A 5 7.30 12.17 0.12
N LEU A 6 7.97 13.13 -0.48
CA LEU A 6 7.53 14.52 -0.40
C LEU A 6 6.35 14.77 -1.32
N GLY A 7 5.26 15.25 -0.75
CA GLY A 7 4.06 15.64 -1.47
C GLY A 7 3.99 17.14 -1.66
N VAL A 8 3.53 17.55 -2.83
CA VAL A 8 3.29 18.96 -3.19
C VAL A 8 1.80 19.23 -3.02
N PHE A 9 1.45 20.00 -1.99
CA PHE A 9 0.06 20.32 -1.65
C PHE A 9 -0.25 21.75 -2.08
N THR A 10 -1.23 21.90 -2.96
CA THR A 10 -1.63 23.19 -3.50
C THR A 10 -3.11 23.41 -3.29
N THR A 11 -3.49 24.56 -2.73
CA THR A 11 -4.89 24.90 -2.55
C THR A 11 -5.41 25.56 -3.84
N GLU A 12 -6.52 25.05 -4.36
CA GLU A 12 -7.19 25.62 -5.52
C GLU A 12 -8.68 25.71 -5.24
N GLY A 13 -9.15 26.92 -5.01
CA GLY A 13 -10.52 27.15 -4.55
C GLY A 13 -10.74 26.52 -3.16
N LYS A 14 -11.71 25.61 -3.10
CA LYS A 14 -12.02 24.87 -1.87
C LYS A 14 -11.30 23.53 -1.79
N LYS A 15 -10.55 23.15 -2.81
CA LYS A 15 -9.88 21.86 -2.91
C LYS A 15 -8.41 21.96 -2.62
N VAL A 16 -7.86 20.91 -2.05
CA VAL A 16 -6.43 20.74 -1.85
C VAL A 16 -5.96 19.67 -2.82
N LEU A 17 -5.07 20.05 -3.74
CA LEU A 17 -4.49 19.15 -4.72
C LEU A 17 -3.16 18.61 -4.21
N VAL A 18 -2.89 17.35 -4.48
CA VAL A 18 -1.63 16.70 -4.06
C VAL A 18 -1.00 15.98 -5.24
N SER A 19 0.30 16.18 -5.41
CA SER A 19 1.12 15.35 -6.29
C SER A 19 2.36 14.90 -5.54
N ILE A 20 2.88 13.72 -5.92
CA ILE A 20 4.14 13.19 -5.35
C ILE A 20 5.10 13.02 -6.53
N PRO A 21 6.03 13.98 -6.73
CA PRO A 21 6.87 13.98 -7.94
C PRO A 21 7.77 12.76 -8.11
N ASP A 22 8.20 12.13 -7.01
CA ASP A 22 9.09 10.98 -7.08
C ASP A 22 8.40 9.68 -7.48
N VAL A 23 7.08 9.65 -7.49
CA VAL A 23 6.30 8.46 -7.86
C VAL A 23 5.32 8.82 -8.96
N GLU A 24 5.40 8.12 -10.10
CA GLU A 24 4.53 8.38 -11.24
C GLU A 24 3.05 8.14 -10.92
N TYR A 25 2.20 8.96 -11.49
CA TYR A 25 0.74 8.85 -11.41
C TYR A 25 0.13 9.07 -10.03
N VAL A 26 0.88 9.63 -9.08
CA VAL A 26 0.32 9.97 -7.78
C VAL A 26 -0.15 11.42 -7.82
N GLU A 27 -1.41 11.59 -8.22
CA GLU A 27 -2.11 12.87 -8.20
C GLU A 27 -3.49 12.61 -7.60
N THR A 28 -3.84 13.38 -6.57
CA THR A 28 -5.12 13.24 -5.90
C THR A 28 -5.56 14.59 -5.32
N PHE A 29 -6.69 14.61 -4.68
CA PHE A 29 -7.21 15.83 -4.06
C PHE A 29 -8.12 15.48 -2.90
N GLY A 30 -8.49 16.49 -2.12
CA GLY A 30 -9.50 16.39 -1.07
C GLY A 30 -10.17 17.72 -0.87
N ASP A 31 -11.30 17.71 -0.18
CA ASP A 31 -12.05 18.93 0.15
C ASP A 31 -11.49 19.63 1.39
N SER A 32 -10.56 18.99 2.08
CA SER A 32 -9.81 19.53 3.20
C SER A 32 -8.37 19.04 3.12
N PHE A 33 -7.48 19.62 3.92
CA PHE A 33 -6.10 19.15 4.03
C PHE A 33 -6.04 17.71 4.53
N GLU A 34 -6.81 17.39 5.57
CA GLU A 34 -6.82 16.03 6.15
C GLU A 34 -7.26 15.01 5.11
N GLU A 35 -8.32 15.29 4.37
CA GLU A 35 -8.80 14.39 3.32
C GLU A 35 -7.79 14.22 2.20
N ALA A 36 -7.18 15.32 1.75
CA ALA A 36 -6.14 15.28 0.72
C ALA A 36 -4.93 14.47 1.18
N PHE A 37 -4.52 14.62 2.44
CA PHE A 37 -3.41 13.87 3.02
C PHE A 37 -3.70 12.37 3.06
N GLU A 38 -4.89 11.99 3.54
CA GLU A 38 -5.31 10.58 3.60
C GLU A 38 -5.36 9.97 2.19
N ASN A 39 -5.92 10.71 1.23
CA ASN A 39 -5.98 10.28 -0.16
C ASN A 39 -4.59 10.14 -0.78
N ALA A 40 -3.65 11.01 -0.40
CA ALA A 40 -2.26 10.93 -0.84
C ALA A 40 -1.56 9.68 -0.30
N VAL A 41 -1.79 9.34 0.96
CA VAL A 41 -1.25 8.11 1.57
C VAL A 41 -1.75 6.88 0.81
N ASP A 42 -3.05 6.81 0.54
CA ASP A 42 -3.65 5.68 -0.19
C ASP A 42 -3.14 5.60 -1.63
N ALA A 43 -3.10 6.74 -2.33
CA ALA A 43 -2.66 6.78 -3.72
C ALA A 43 -1.17 6.40 -3.85
N LEU A 44 -0.34 6.84 -2.90
CA LEU A 44 1.08 6.50 -2.86
C LEU A 44 1.28 5.00 -2.67
N ALA A 45 0.60 4.41 -1.69
CA ALA A 45 0.70 2.97 -1.43
C ALA A 45 0.24 2.15 -2.63
N GLY A 46 -0.87 2.55 -3.26
CA GLY A 46 -1.40 1.88 -4.46
C GLY A 46 -0.44 1.96 -5.65
N SER A 47 0.14 3.14 -5.90
CA SER A 47 1.08 3.33 -7.01
C SER A 47 2.38 2.54 -6.81
N LEU A 48 2.90 2.51 -5.59
CA LEU A 48 4.09 1.71 -5.29
C LEU A 48 3.83 0.22 -5.44
N ALA A 49 2.64 -0.24 -5.09
CA ALA A 49 2.27 -1.65 -5.25
C ALA A 49 2.20 -2.06 -6.74
N VAL A 50 1.74 -1.17 -7.61
CA VAL A 50 1.62 -1.44 -9.05
C VAL A 50 2.97 -1.26 -9.76
N GLY A 51 3.69 -0.18 -9.44
CA GLY A 51 4.93 0.18 -10.12
C GLY A 51 6.20 -0.46 -9.56
N GLY A 52 6.05 -1.22 -8.46
CA GLY A 52 7.18 -1.81 -7.76
C GLY A 52 7.68 -0.94 -6.61
N ALA A 53 7.94 -1.58 -5.48
CA ALA A 53 8.39 -0.93 -4.25
C ALA A 53 9.85 -0.43 -4.33
N ASN A 54 10.46 -0.45 -5.51
CA ASN A 54 11.87 -0.07 -5.72
C ASN A 54 12.06 1.43 -5.98
N VAL A 55 10.98 2.18 -6.11
CA VAL A 55 11.06 3.63 -6.29
C VAL A 55 11.43 4.27 -4.95
N LYS A 56 12.60 4.89 -4.89
CA LYS A 56 13.10 5.53 -3.67
C LYS A 56 12.81 7.03 -3.69
N PRO A 57 12.62 7.65 -2.50
CA PRO A 57 12.52 9.11 -2.43
C PRO A 57 13.80 9.76 -2.94
N LYS A 58 13.68 10.71 -3.86
CA LYS A 58 14.81 11.39 -4.50
C LYS A 58 14.82 12.89 -4.29
N SER A 59 13.65 13.50 -4.23
CA SER A 59 13.51 14.95 -4.17
C SER A 59 13.91 15.49 -2.81
N SER A 60 14.54 16.68 -2.81
CA SER A 60 14.80 17.43 -1.58
C SER A 60 13.69 18.47 -1.36
N MET A 61 13.42 18.76 -0.11
CA MET A 61 12.41 19.74 0.27
C MET A 61 12.76 21.13 -0.31
N ASN A 62 14.02 21.51 -0.27
CA ASN A 62 14.46 22.80 -0.79
C ASN A 62 14.24 22.93 -2.29
N ASN A 63 14.54 21.89 -3.05
CA ASN A 63 14.34 21.89 -4.50
C ASN A 63 12.86 21.97 -4.87
N LEU A 64 12.01 21.26 -4.14
CA LEU A 64 10.56 21.29 -4.38
C LEU A 64 9.97 22.65 -4.01
N LYS A 65 10.43 23.28 -2.94
CA LYS A 65 9.98 24.62 -2.56
C LYS A 65 10.35 25.67 -3.61
N LYS A 66 11.51 25.54 -4.22
CA LYS A 66 11.93 26.44 -5.31
C LYS A 66 11.10 26.25 -6.55
N LYS A 67 10.80 24.99 -6.88
CA LYS A 67 9.99 24.65 -8.07
C LYS A 67 8.51 24.99 -7.88
N TYR A 68 7.99 24.82 -6.67
CA TYR A 68 6.58 25.06 -6.33
C TYR A 68 6.48 26.05 -5.16
N PRO A 69 6.78 27.35 -5.39
CA PRO A 69 6.87 28.32 -4.31
C PRO A 69 5.56 28.63 -3.60
N LYS A 70 4.43 28.33 -4.23
CA LYS A 70 3.10 28.57 -3.65
C LYS A 70 2.52 27.32 -2.98
N ALA A 71 3.20 26.20 -3.06
CA ALA A 71 2.74 24.94 -2.51
C ALA A 71 3.37 24.67 -1.14
N ASP A 72 2.70 23.84 -0.34
CA ASP A 72 3.25 23.28 0.88
C ASP A 72 3.89 21.94 0.55
N ILE A 73 5.13 21.75 0.98
CA ILE A 73 5.85 20.50 0.77
C ILE A 73 5.80 19.71 2.07
N ILE A 74 5.10 18.58 2.01
CA ILE A 74 4.78 17.79 3.21
C ILE A 74 5.20 16.33 3.00
N PRO A 75 5.93 15.74 3.96
CA PRO A 75 6.26 14.32 3.88
C PRO A 75 5.01 13.46 3.99
N VAL A 76 4.82 12.55 3.04
CA VAL A 76 3.70 11.61 3.01
C VAL A 76 4.23 10.23 3.35
N PRO A 77 3.74 9.59 4.42
CA PRO A 77 4.24 8.29 4.84
C PRO A 77 3.68 7.16 4.00
N VAL A 78 4.45 6.10 3.87
CA VAL A 78 3.98 4.84 3.32
C VAL A 78 4.53 3.70 4.17
N ASP A 79 3.64 2.78 4.56
CA ASP A 79 4.04 1.57 5.24
C ASP A 79 4.26 0.49 4.18
N LEU A 80 5.48 -0.01 4.09
CA LEU A 80 5.84 -1.04 3.10
C LEU A 80 5.06 -2.34 3.27
N LYS A 81 4.57 -2.63 4.47
CA LYS A 81 3.68 -3.78 4.72
C LYS A 81 2.33 -3.58 4.04
N ILE A 82 1.81 -2.35 4.05
CA ILE A 82 0.55 -2.02 3.37
C ILE A 82 0.73 -2.12 1.86
N VAL A 83 1.88 -1.67 1.33
CA VAL A 83 2.21 -1.81 -0.10
C VAL A 83 2.11 -3.27 -0.54
N LYS A 84 2.66 -4.18 0.25
CA LYS A 84 2.58 -5.62 -0.04
C LYS A 84 1.13 -6.15 -0.02
N SER A 85 0.25 -5.55 0.77
CA SER A 85 -1.15 -5.97 0.83
C SER A 85 -1.91 -5.68 -0.48
N TYR A 86 -1.41 -4.75 -1.31
CA TYR A 86 -1.97 -4.46 -2.62
C TYR A 86 -1.38 -5.32 -3.74
N GLU A 87 -0.50 -6.26 -3.42
CA GLU A 87 0.06 -7.15 -4.43
C GLU A 87 -1.05 -7.90 -5.17
N LYS A 88 -0.81 -8.09 -6.47
CA LYS A 88 -1.78 -8.68 -7.36
C LYS A 88 -1.97 -10.16 -7.04
N ASN A 89 -3.19 -10.56 -6.73
CA ASN A 89 -3.50 -11.95 -6.46
C ASN A 89 -3.58 -12.73 -7.77
N LYS A 90 -3.07 -13.96 -7.75
CA LYS A 90 -3.14 -14.88 -8.87
C LYS A 90 -3.88 -16.14 -8.44
N ARG A 91 -4.84 -16.57 -9.28
CA ARG A 91 -5.57 -17.80 -9.00
C ARG A 91 -4.67 -19.01 -9.26
N VAL A 92 -4.60 -19.92 -8.28
CA VAL A 92 -3.92 -21.20 -8.43
C VAL A 92 -4.86 -22.34 -8.06
N ASN A 93 -4.67 -23.49 -8.69
CA ASN A 93 -5.43 -24.69 -8.39
C ASN A 93 -4.57 -25.66 -7.59
N ILE A 94 -5.11 -26.13 -6.48
CA ILE A 94 -4.40 -27.06 -5.58
C ILE A 94 -5.32 -28.26 -5.34
N VAL A 95 -4.72 -29.45 -5.38
CA VAL A 95 -5.43 -30.70 -5.08
C VAL A 95 -5.22 -31.05 -3.61
N MET A 96 -6.31 -31.27 -2.89
CA MET A 96 -6.30 -31.67 -1.48
C MET A 96 -7.28 -32.82 -1.26
N SER A 97 -7.07 -33.57 -0.18
CA SER A 97 -8.01 -34.61 0.21
C SER A 97 -9.34 -33.98 0.65
N GLU A 98 -10.45 -34.67 0.41
CA GLU A 98 -11.79 -34.23 0.82
C GLU A 98 -11.87 -34.02 2.34
N SER A 99 -11.25 -34.91 3.11
CA SER A 99 -11.26 -34.80 4.57
C SER A 99 -10.54 -33.55 5.07
N LEU A 100 -9.42 -33.18 4.44
CA LEU A 100 -8.68 -31.95 4.78
C LEU A 100 -9.49 -30.72 4.43
N LEU A 101 -10.12 -30.70 3.26
CA LEU A 101 -10.97 -29.57 2.84
C LEU A 101 -12.14 -29.36 3.79
N LYS A 102 -12.76 -30.47 4.25
CA LYS A 102 -13.84 -30.40 5.25
C LYS A 102 -13.34 -29.78 6.56
N THR A 103 -12.18 -30.18 7.04
CA THR A 103 -11.56 -29.64 8.26
C THR A 103 -11.26 -28.16 8.10
N ILE A 104 -10.72 -27.75 6.94
CA ILE A 104 -10.45 -26.34 6.63
C ILE A 104 -11.74 -25.53 6.65
N ASP A 105 -12.81 -26.03 6.04
CA ASP A 105 -14.08 -25.32 5.97
C ASP A 105 -14.74 -25.19 7.35
N GLU A 106 -14.59 -26.17 8.21
CA GLU A 106 -15.07 -26.08 9.59
C GLU A 106 -14.27 -25.05 10.40
N TYR A 107 -12.96 -25.04 10.23
CA TYR A 107 -12.09 -24.08 10.91
C TYR A 107 -12.34 -22.64 10.46
N LYS A 108 -12.52 -22.40 9.17
CA LYS A 108 -12.75 -21.05 8.65
C LYS A 108 -14.02 -20.40 9.20
N ILE A 109 -15.06 -21.19 9.45
CA ILE A 109 -16.30 -20.70 10.05
C ILE A 109 -16.03 -20.16 11.46
N LYS A 110 -15.24 -20.89 12.25
CA LYS A 110 -14.89 -20.49 13.61
C LYS A 110 -13.94 -19.31 13.68
N SER A 111 -13.07 -19.16 12.68
CA SER A 111 -12.03 -18.11 12.66
C SER A 111 -12.43 -16.86 11.89
N SER A 112 -13.61 -16.85 11.26
CA SER A 112 -14.09 -15.74 10.42
C SER A 112 -13.18 -15.41 9.24
N MET A 113 -12.50 -16.43 8.70
CA MET A 113 -11.63 -16.32 7.54
C MET A 113 -12.23 -17.06 6.35
N ASN A 114 -11.92 -16.61 5.13
CA ASN A 114 -12.22 -17.42 3.96
C ASN A 114 -11.10 -18.44 3.71
N ARG A 115 -11.32 -19.38 2.79
CA ARG A 115 -10.37 -20.45 2.48
C ARG A 115 -9.01 -19.89 2.03
N SER A 116 -9.02 -18.91 1.13
CA SER A 116 -7.78 -18.30 0.61
C SER A 116 -6.97 -17.60 1.69
N GLN A 117 -7.63 -16.86 2.57
CA GLN A 117 -6.97 -16.19 3.70
C GLN A 117 -6.34 -17.18 4.66
N LEU A 118 -7.09 -18.23 5.00
CA LEU A 118 -6.59 -19.27 5.92
C LEU A 118 -5.36 -19.97 5.33
N LEU A 119 -5.44 -20.38 4.06
CA LEU A 119 -4.35 -21.09 3.41
C LEU A 119 -3.11 -20.21 3.24
N SER A 120 -3.28 -18.96 2.82
CA SER A 120 -2.16 -18.02 2.65
C SER A 120 -1.45 -17.75 3.97
N ARG A 121 -2.22 -17.50 5.02
CA ARG A 121 -1.65 -17.26 6.35
C ARG A 121 -0.92 -18.49 6.89
N SER A 122 -1.51 -19.65 6.73
CA SER A 122 -0.92 -20.92 7.20
C SER A 122 0.41 -21.23 6.51
N VAL A 123 0.48 -20.98 5.19
CA VAL A 123 1.71 -21.20 4.41
C VAL A 123 2.82 -20.26 4.88
N VAL A 124 2.50 -18.99 5.06
CA VAL A 124 3.48 -17.98 5.52
C VAL A 124 4.01 -18.37 6.92
N GLU A 125 3.11 -18.68 7.85
CA GLU A 125 3.49 -19.08 9.22
C GLU A 125 4.34 -20.34 9.20
N PHE A 126 3.97 -21.33 8.40
CA PHE A 126 4.74 -22.56 8.29
C PHE A 126 6.17 -22.30 7.78
N MET A 127 6.32 -21.49 6.74
CA MET A 127 7.62 -21.17 6.19
C MET A 127 8.50 -20.37 7.16
N GLU A 128 7.89 -19.46 7.94
CA GLU A 128 8.61 -18.69 8.96
C GLU A 128 9.15 -19.60 10.09
N GLN A 129 8.36 -20.61 10.47
CA GLN A 129 8.75 -21.55 11.52
C GLN A 129 9.72 -22.62 11.02
N ASN A 130 9.76 -22.88 9.73
CA ASN A 130 10.58 -23.92 9.12
C ASN A 130 11.41 -23.34 7.96
N PRO A 131 12.37 -22.44 8.26
CA PRO A 131 13.17 -21.84 7.19
C PRO A 131 14.03 -22.88 6.49
N VAL A 132 14.21 -22.72 5.17
CA VAL A 132 15.05 -23.58 4.33
C VAL A 132 16.26 -22.77 3.86
N ASP A 133 17.44 -23.36 3.99
CA ASP A 133 18.70 -22.70 3.60
C ASP A 133 18.85 -22.56 2.07
#